data_f447e554f9bafaaa50df3987e428b39f
#
_entry.id   f447e554f9bafaaa50df3987e428b39f
#
_cell.length_a   1.000
_cell.length_b   1.000
_cell.length_c   1.000
_cell.angle_alpha   90.00
_cell.angle_beta   90.00
_cell.angle_gamma   90.00
#
_symmetry.space_group_name_H-M   'P 1'
#
loop_
_entity.id
_entity.type
_entity.pdbx_description
1 polymer ?
#
loop_
_entity_poly.entity_id
_entity_poly.type
_entity_poly.pdbx_seq_one_letter_code
_entity_poly.pdbx_strand_id
1 'polypeptide(L)'
;MKIDEIEKTLKIKFKNRGLLLQSLTHKSHDKYLNNEKLEFLGDRVLGFVIAKRLLELYPEEKEGILDKKLASLVNKKKCYDVGKFLQLNKVIKTNNSVKTNNIENKIISDACEAIIGAIFLEHGINVAEKTILNLWSKDLNNSVETQIDAKTRLQEYSLKEFKVLPVYKLIESKGPNHKPTFKIQVKIKNTKAELGH
;
A
#
# COMPACT_ATOMS: atom_id res chain seq x y z
N MET A 1 -19.82 -9.54 -13.74
CA MET A 1 -19.68 -8.08 -13.76
C MET A 1 -19.23 -7.65 -15.16
N LYS A 2 -19.83 -6.63 -15.72
CA LYS A 2 -19.38 -6.07 -17.00
C LYS A 2 -18.37 -4.95 -16.72
N ILE A 3 -17.45 -4.69 -17.67
CA ILE A 3 -16.45 -3.61 -17.57
C ILE A 3 -17.10 -2.25 -17.29
N ASP A 4 -18.30 -2.03 -17.80
CA ASP A 4 -19.10 -0.81 -17.57
C ASP A 4 -19.42 -0.57 -16.07
N GLU A 5 -19.39 -1.60 -15.22
CA GLU A 5 -19.59 -1.45 -13.77
C GLU A 5 -18.36 -0.87 -13.07
N ILE A 6 -17.15 -1.14 -13.59
CA ILE A 6 -15.93 -0.50 -13.10
C ILE A 6 -16.00 1.01 -13.38
N GLU A 7 -16.35 1.40 -14.61
CA GLU A 7 -16.49 2.81 -14.99
C GLU A 7 -17.51 3.53 -14.08
N LYS A 8 -18.64 2.89 -13.77
CA LYS A 8 -19.65 3.42 -12.84
C LYS A 8 -19.09 3.60 -11.42
N THR A 9 -18.37 2.59 -10.91
CA THR A 9 -17.78 2.65 -9.57
C THR A 9 -16.71 3.73 -9.47
N LEU A 10 -15.86 3.84 -10.49
CA LEU A 10 -14.83 4.88 -10.60
C LEU A 10 -15.40 6.26 -10.90
N LYS A 11 -16.66 6.35 -11.38
CA LYS A 11 -17.30 7.55 -11.92
C LYS A 11 -16.48 8.18 -13.07
N ILE A 12 -15.85 7.32 -13.88
CA ILE A 12 -15.02 7.68 -15.02
C ILE A 12 -15.50 6.88 -16.23
N LYS A 13 -15.54 7.51 -17.40
CA LYS A 13 -15.85 6.85 -18.66
C LYS A 13 -14.64 6.90 -19.59
N PHE A 14 -14.12 5.73 -19.96
CA PHE A 14 -13.01 5.62 -20.90
C PHE A 14 -13.51 5.82 -22.34
N LYS A 15 -12.89 6.75 -23.06
CA LYS A 15 -13.06 6.91 -24.50
C LYS A 15 -12.31 5.80 -25.23
N ASN A 16 -11.08 5.53 -24.79
CA ASN A 16 -10.26 4.42 -25.28
C ASN A 16 -10.54 3.15 -24.48
N ARG A 17 -11.58 2.40 -24.86
CA ARG A 17 -11.90 1.11 -24.23
C ARG A 17 -10.76 0.08 -24.33
N GLY A 18 -9.89 0.20 -25.35
CA GLY A 18 -8.72 -0.66 -25.48
C GLY A 18 -7.75 -0.50 -24.31
N LEU A 19 -7.56 0.74 -23.83
CA LEU A 19 -6.69 1.02 -22.69
C LEU A 19 -7.23 0.40 -21.39
N LEU A 20 -8.53 0.53 -21.13
CA LEU A 20 -9.17 -0.13 -19.99
C LEU A 20 -9.08 -1.66 -20.08
N LEU A 21 -9.31 -2.24 -21.26
CA LEU A 21 -9.17 -3.68 -21.48
C LEU A 21 -7.72 -4.15 -21.23
N GLN A 22 -6.74 -3.39 -21.73
CA GLN A 22 -5.33 -3.69 -21.51
C GLN A 22 -4.98 -3.70 -20.03
N SER A 23 -5.46 -2.73 -19.23
CA SER A 23 -5.23 -2.69 -17.79
C SER A 23 -5.78 -3.91 -17.04
N LEU A 24 -6.77 -4.59 -17.60
CA LEU A 24 -7.41 -5.79 -17.06
C LEU A 24 -6.87 -7.09 -17.69
N THR A 25 -5.86 -7.03 -18.53
CA THR A 25 -5.31 -8.20 -19.21
C THR A 25 -3.97 -8.60 -18.60
N HIS A 26 -3.94 -9.72 -17.89
CA HIS A 26 -2.69 -10.26 -17.32
C HIS A 26 -1.82 -10.89 -18.40
N LYS A 27 -0.50 -10.85 -18.24
CA LYS A 27 0.49 -11.42 -19.17
C LYS A 27 0.32 -12.91 -19.46
N SER A 28 -0.33 -13.66 -18.59
CA SER A 28 -0.64 -15.06 -18.86
C SER A 28 -1.72 -15.23 -19.92
N HIS A 29 -2.57 -14.22 -20.13
CA HIS A 29 -3.60 -14.21 -21.15
C HIS A 29 -3.06 -13.69 -22.50
N ASP A 30 -2.31 -12.59 -22.46
CA ASP A 30 -1.67 -12.00 -23.63
C ASP A 30 -0.25 -11.53 -23.28
N LYS A 31 0.75 -12.07 -24.00
CA LYS A 31 2.17 -11.75 -23.76
C LYS A 31 2.57 -10.37 -24.27
N TYR A 32 1.83 -9.81 -25.23
CA TYR A 32 2.19 -8.58 -25.92
C TYR A 32 1.33 -7.40 -25.48
N LEU A 33 0.00 -7.59 -25.40
CA LEU A 33 -0.93 -6.57 -24.99
C LEU A 33 -1.48 -6.87 -23.59
N ASN A 34 -0.68 -6.54 -22.58
CA ASN A 34 -1.01 -6.81 -21.17
C ASN A 34 -0.82 -5.57 -20.30
N ASN A 35 -1.05 -5.74 -19.00
CA ASN A 35 -1.10 -4.65 -18.02
C ASN A 35 0.25 -4.24 -17.44
N GLU A 36 1.37 -4.93 -17.70
CA GLU A 36 2.64 -4.69 -17.00
C GLU A 36 3.15 -3.24 -17.12
N LYS A 37 3.06 -2.63 -18.32
CA LYS A 37 3.49 -1.23 -18.52
C LYS A 37 2.56 -0.23 -17.82
N LEU A 38 1.27 -0.53 -17.78
CA LEU A 38 0.29 0.29 -17.08
C LEU A 38 0.43 0.16 -15.57
N GLU A 39 0.71 -1.04 -15.05
CA GLU A 39 1.05 -1.31 -13.65
C GLU A 39 2.27 -0.48 -13.24
N PHE A 40 3.36 -0.55 -14.01
CA PHE A 40 4.57 0.22 -13.74
C PHE A 40 4.29 1.72 -13.61
N LEU A 41 3.50 2.29 -14.53
CA LEU A 41 3.13 3.70 -14.49
C LEU A 41 2.20 4.00 -13.32
N GLY A 42 1.19 3.16 -13.10
CA GLY A 42 0.17 3.37 -12.07
C GLY A 42 0.73 3.33 -10.66
N ASP A 43 1.69 2.45 -10.38
CA ASP A 43 2.42 2.42 -9.11
C ASP A 43 3.11 3.77 -8.82
N ARG A 44 3.78 4.38 -9.81
CA ARG A 44 4.42 5.69 -9.67
C ARG A 44 3.41 6.81 -9.44
N VAL A 45 2.29 6.80 -10.18
CA VAL A 45 1.22 7.78 -10.03
C VAL A 45 0.56 7.67 -8.66
N LEU A 46 0.29 6.45 -8.20
CA LEU A 46 -0.25 6.18 -6.87
C LEU A 46 0.69 6.71 -5.78
N GLY A 47 1.97 6.35 -5.85
CA GLY A 47 2.97 6.80 -4.89
C GLY A 47 3.07 8.33 -4.83
N PHE A 48 3.12 8.98 -5.99
CA PHE A 48 3.16 10.45 -6.08
C PHE A 48 1.93 11.12 -5.44
N VAL A 49 0.74 10.66 -5.78
CA VAL A 49 -0.52 11.25 -5.27
C VAL A 49 -0.64 11.08 -3.75
N ILE A 50 -0.34 9.88 -3.24
CA ILE A 50 -0.42 9.62 -1.79
C ILE A 50 0.68 10.39 -1.05
N ALA A 51 1.91 10.47 -1.58
CA ALA A 51 2.99 11.28 -0.98
C ALA A 51 2.61 12.76 -0.89
N LYS A 52 2.10 13.34 -1.99
CA LYS A 52 1.57 14.72 -2.00
C LYS A 52 0.51 14.91 -0.92
N ARG A 53 -0.46 13.99 -0.83
CA ARG A 53 -1.53 14.08 0.16
C ARG A 53 -1.04 13.97 1.60
N LEU A 54 -0.03 13.13 1.85
CA LEU A 54 0.59 13.01 3.18
C LEU A 54 1.30 14.31 3.60
N LEU A 55 2.00 14.99 2.69
CA LEU A 55 2.60 16.31 2.96
C LEU A 55 1.54 17.36 3.33
N GLU A 56 0.38 17.34 2.67
CA GLU A 56 -0.73 18.26 2.99
C GLU A 56 -1.36 17.95 4.35
N LEU A 57 -1.49 16.67 4.70
CA LEU A 57 -2.12 16.23 5.95
C LEU A 57 -1.19 16.36 7.17
N TYR A 58 0.13 16.23 6.93
CA TYR A 58 1.13 16.14 8.00
C TYR A 58 2.34 17.05 7.72
N PRO A 59 2.15 18.38 7.62
CA PRO A 59 3.21 19.30 7.21
C PRO A 59 4.38 19.35 8.20
N GLU A 60 4.15 19.03 9.48
CA GLU A 60 5.17 19.07 10.54
C GLU A 60 5.89 17.73 10.76
N GLU A 61 5.48 16.68 10.02
CA GLU A 61 6.07 15.36 10.20
C GLU A 61 7.41 15.22 9.48
N LYS A 62 8.31 14.45 10.08
CA LYS A 62 9.61 14.15 9.49
C LYS A 62 9.47 13.17 8.32
N GLU A 63 10.41 13.27 7.36
CA GLU A 63 10.50 12.38 6.18
C GLU A 63 10.31 10.90 6.53
N GLY A 64 11.05 10.37 7.53
CA GLY A 64 10.97 8.96 7.89
C GLY A 64 9.60 8.50 8.44
N ILE A 65 8.77 9.42 8.94
CA ILE A 65 7.38 9.15 9.33
C ILE A 65 6.49 9.13 8.07
N LEU A 66 6.69 10.10 7.19
CA LEU A 66 5.97 10.19 5.91
C LEU A 66 6.22 8.95 5.05
N ASP A 67 7.47 8.46 4.98
CA ASP A 67 7.83 7.24 4.26
C ASP A 67 7.14 6.00 4.82
N LYS A 68 7.09 5.85 6.14
CA LYS A 68 6.37 4.74 6.79
C LYS A 68 4.87 4.79 6.48
N LYS A 69 4.26 5.99 6.54
CA LYS A 69 2.86 6.20 6.17
C LYS A 69 2.63 5.86 4.69
N LEU A 70 3.48 6.36 3.80
CA LEU A 70 3.42 6.08 2.38
C LEU A 70 3.49 4.56 2.12
N ALA A 71 4.51 3.88 2.63
CA ALA A 71 4.68 2.44 2.46
C ALA A 71 3.47 1.62 2.97
N SER A 72 2.82 2.08 4.05
CA SER A 72 1.62 1.43 4.58
C SER A 72 0.40 1.59 3.67
N LEU A 73 0.33 2.67 2.89
CA LEU A 73 -0.81 3.02 2.05
C LEU A 73 -0.70 2.51 0.61
N VAL A 74 0.53 2.39 0.06
CA VAL A 74 0.74 2.02 -1.35
C VAL A 74 1.24 0.58 -1.54
N ASN A 75 1.18 -0.26 -0.50
CA ASN A 75 1.64 -1.64 -0.61
C ASN A 75 0.65 -2.54 -1.38
N LYS A 76 1.16 -3.69 -1.83
CA LYS A 76 0.39 -4.68 -2.62
C LYS A 76 -0.90 -5.14 -1.92
N LYS A 77 -0.92 -5.21 -0.58
CA LYS A 77 -2.13 -5.57 0.18
C LYS A 77 -3.22 -4.51 0.00
N LYS A 78 -2.87 -3.23 0.09
CA LYS A 78 -3.83 -2.13 -0.10
C LYS A 78 -4.35 -2.06 -1.54
N CYS A 79 -3.47 -2.22 -2.53
CA CYS A 79 -3.88 -2.31 -3.92
C CYS A 79 -4.81 -3.51 -4.16
N TYR A 80 -4.56 -4.65 -3.50
CA TYR A 80 -5.45 -5.80 -3.52
C TYR A 80 -6.82 -5.49 -2.91
N ASP A 81 -6.87 -4.86 -1.72
CA ASP A 81 -8.12 -4.52 -1.04
C ASP A 81 -8.98 -3.57 -1.91
N VAL A 82 -8.37 -2.57 -2.53
CA VAL A 82 -9.03 -1.69 -3.50
C VAL A 82 -9.47 -2.45 -4.75
N GLY A 83 -8.63 -3.34 -5.28
CA GLY A 83 -8.99 -4.19 -6.42
C GLY A 83 -10.17 -5.11 -6.13
N LYS A 84 -10.27 -5.63 -4.91
CA LYS A 84 -11.45 -6.41 -4.45
C LYS A 84 -12.69 -5.54 -4.32
N PHE A 85 -12.56 -4.32 -3.79
CA PHE A 85 -13.66 -3.36 -3.74
C PHE A 85 -14.20 -3.06 -5.15
N LEU A 86 -13.31 -2.88 -6.13
CA LEU A 86 -13.66 -2.70 -7.54
C LEU A 86 -14.10 -4.01 -8.21
N GLN A 87 -14.10 -5.13 -7.51
CA GLN A 87 -14.45 -6.47 -8.00
C GLN A 87 -13.62 -6.93 -9.22
N LEU A 88 -12.35 -6.52 -9.31
CA LEU A 88 -11.48 -6.78 -10.46
C LEU A 88 -11.30 -8.27 -10.73
N ASN A 89 -11.35 -9.11 -9.71
CA ASN A 89 -11.29 -10.58 -9.85
C ASN A 89 -12.36 -11.16 -10.78
N LYS A 90 -13.44 -10.43 -11.05
CA LYS A 90 -14.53 -10.89 -11.93
C LYS A 90 -14.32 -10.52 -13.41
N VAL A 91 -13.36 -9.65 -13.70
CA VAL A 91 -13.18 -9.06 -15.04
C VAL A 91 -11.76 -9.16 -15.58
N ILE A 92 -10.78 -9.44 -14.73
CA ILE A 92 -9.39 -9.65 -15.16
C ILE A 92 -9.33 -10.88 -16.06
N LYS A 93 -8.68 -10.72 -17.21
CA LYS A 93 -8.39 -11.79 -18.16
C LYS A 93 -7.09 -12.47 -17.78
N THR A 94 -7.18 -13.74 -17.40
CA THR A 94 -6.03 -14.61 -17.06
C THR A 94 -6.14 -15.94 -17.77
N ASN A 95 -5.04 -16.68 -17.84
CA ASN A 95 -5.10 -18.09 -18.27
C ASN A 95 -5.54 -18.97 -17.07
N ASN A 96 -6.31 -20.04 -17.34
CA ASN A 96 -6.92 -20.91 -16.31
C ASN A 96 -5.93 -21.62 -15.37
N SER A 97 -4.63 -21.64 -15.68
CA SER A 97 -3.57 -22.26 -14.87
C SER A 97 -3.15 -21.44 -13.63
N VAL A 98 -3.73 -20.24 -13.39
CA VAL A 98 -3.24 -19.25 -12.40
C VAL A 98 -4.13 -19.21 -11.15
N LYS A 99 -4.59 -20.37 -10.63
CA LYS A 99 -5.57 -20.41 -9.53
C LYS A 99 -4.97 -20.80 -8.16
N THR A 100 -3.87 -20.15 -7.73
CA THR A 100 -3.48 -20.21 -6.32
C THR A 100 -3.77 -18.87 -5.67
N ASN A 101 -4.27 -18.86 -4.42
CA ASN A 101 -4.69 -17.65 -3.70
C ASN A 101 -3.64 -16.52 -3.70
N ASN A 102 -2.35 -16.86 -3.55
CA ASN A 102 -1.27 -15.86 -3.52
C ASN A 102 -1.04 -15.21 -4.90
N ILE A 103 -1.13 -16.00 -5.98
CA ILE A 103 -0.99 -15.50 -7.35
C ILE A 103 -2.20 -14.64 -7.72
N GLU A 104 -3.41 -15.04 -7.30
CA GLU A 104 -4.63 -14.25 -7.51
C GLU A 104 -4.54 -12.88 -6.84
N ASN A 105 -4.06 -12.81 -5.60
CA ASN A 105 -3.89 -11.55 -4.87
C ASN A 105 -2.94 -10.59 -5.60
N LYS A 106 -1.81 -11.13 -6.10
CA LYS A 106 -0.85 -10.34 -6.88
C LYS A 106 -1.49 -9.79 -8.16
N ILE A 107 -2.18 -10.63 -8.93
CA ILE A 107 -2.83 -10.23 -10.19
C ILE A 107 -3.86 -9.13 -9.97
N ILE A 108 -4.64 -9.19 -8.89
CA ILE A 108 -5.65 -8.17 -8.55
C ILE A 108 -4.97 -6.85 -8.17
N SER A 109 -3.89 -6.92 -7.39
CA SER A 109 -3.10 -5.75 -7.01
C SER A 109 -2.47 -5.07 -8.23
N ASP A 110 -1.83 -5.84 -9.11
CA ASP A 110 -1.19 -5.35 -10.32
C ASP A 110 -2.22 -4.72 -11.28
N ALA A 111 -3.41 -5.31 -11.41
CA ALA A 111 -4.50 -4.74 -12.20
C ALA A 111 -5.07 -3.44 -11.59
N CYS A 112 -5.10 -3.32 -10.26
CA CYS A 112 -5.49 -2.09 -9.58
C CYS A 112 -4.54 -0.94 -9.95
N GLU A 113 -3.24 -1.17 -9.86
CA GLU A 113 -2.22 -0.21 -10.28
C GLU A 113 -2.33 0.09 -11.78
N ALA A 114 -2.53 -0.94 -12.61
CA ALA A 114 -2.68 -0.75 -14.06
C ALA A 114 -3.91 0.11 -14.45
N ILE A 115 -5.02 0.00 -13.73
CA ILE A 115 -6.19 0.87 -13.93
C ILE A 115 -5.83 2.32 -13.59
N ILE A 116 -5.07 2.57 -12.53
CA ILE A 116 -4.58 3.91 -12.18
C ILE A 116 -3.72 4.47 -13.31
N GLY A 117 -2.81 3.67 -13.84
CA GLY A 117 -1.98 4.02 -15.01
C GLY A 117 -2.81 4.35 -16.23
N ALA A 118 -3.86 3.58 -16.52
CA ALA A 118 -4.77 3.82 -17.62
C ALA A 118 -5.57 5.11 -17.43
N ILE A 119 -6.08 5.39 -16.24
CA ILE A 119 -6.77 6.64 -15.90
C ILE A 119 -5.84 7.83 -16.11
N PHE A 120 -4.60 7.73 -15.64
CA PHE A 120 -3.62 8.80 -15.81
C PHE A 120 -3.31 9.08 -17.28
N LEU A 121 -3.11 8.06 -18.11
CA LEU A 121 -2.81 8.23 -19.53
C LEU A 121 -3.97 8.86 -20.30
N GLU A 122 -5.20 8.52 -19.97
CA GLU A 122 -6.35 9.02 -20.72
C GLU A 122 -6.88 10.35 -20.20
N HIS A 123 -6.88 10.55 -18.87
CA HIS A 123 -7.56 11.69 -18.25
C HIS A 123 -6.61 12.65 -17.53
N GLY A 124 -5.32 12.33 -17.46
CA GLY A 124 -4.32 13.15 -16.80
C GLY A 124 -4.33 13.04 -15.27
N ILE A 125 -3.41 13.81 -14.66
CA ILE A 125 -3.13 13.71 -13.22
C ILE A 125 -4.32 14.15 -12.35
N ASN A 126 -5.07 15.15 -12.74
CA ASN A 126 -6.16 15.69 -11.90
C ASN A 126 -7.28 14.66 -11.67
N VAL A 127 -7.63 13.91 -12.72
CA VAL A 127 -8.65 12.85 -12.62
C VAL A 127 -8.09 11.64 -11.89
N ALA A 128 -6.85 11.26 -12.13
CA ALA A 128 -6.17 10.19 -11.42
C ALA A 128 -6.07 10.50 -9.92
N GLU A 129 -5.65 11.71 -9.54
CA GLU A 129 -5.57 12.18 -8.15
C GLU A 129 -6.94 12.09 -7.45
N LYS A 130 -7.97 12.66 -8.05
CA LYS A 130 -9.34 12.61 -7.49
C LYS A 130 -9.80 11.16 -7.27
N THR A 131 -9.51 10.28 -8.22
CA THR A 131 -9.89 8.85 -8.14
C THR A 131 -9.13 8.13 -7.04
N ILE A 132 -7.82 8.30 -6.98
CA ILE A 132 -6.97 7.70 -5.96
C ILE A 132 -7.41 8.17 -4.56
N LEU A 133 -7.55 9.48 -4.34
CA LEU A 133 -7.95 10.03 -3.05
C LEU A 133 -9.34 9.54 -2.60
N ASN A 134 -10.26 9.32 -3.53
CA ASN A 134 -11.56 8.75 -3.22
C ASN A 134 -11.45 7.28 -2.82
N LEU A 135 -10.71 6.46 -3.56
CA LEU A 135 -10.52 5.03 -3.29
C LEU A 135 -9.73 4.77 -1.98
N TRP A 136 -8.75 5.61 -1.68
CA TRP A 136 -7.92 5.53 -0.48
C TRP A 136 -8.43 6.36 0.70
N SER A 137 -9.59 7.02 0.59
CA SER A 137 -10.11 7.96 1.60
C SER A 137 -10.19 7.37 3.01
N LYS A 138 -10.69 6.13 3.12
CA LYS A 138 -10.80 5.42 4.41
C LYS A 138 -9.42 5.17 5.03
N ASP A 139 -8.45 4.74 4.23
CA ASP A 139 -7.11 4.42 4.71
C ASP A 139 -6.31 5.68 5.05
N LEU A 140 -6.48 6.76 4.29
CA LEU A 140 -5.90 8.06 4.58
C LEU A 140 -6.41 8.61 5.93
N ASN A 141 -7.72 8.52 6.19
CA ASN A 141 -8.29 8.94 7.47
C ASN A 141 -7.76 8.11 8.64
N ASN A 142 -7.59 6.80 8.46
CA ASN A 142 -7.03 5.91 9.47
C ASN A 142 -5.52 6.08 9.66
N SER A 143 -4.81 6.66 8.70
CA SER A 143 -3.36 6.92 8.79
C SER A 143 -3.00 7.98 9.85
N VAL A 144 -3.99 8.71 10.37
CA VAL A 144 -3.84 9.63 11.51
C VAL A 144 -3.34 8.87 12.75
N GLU A 145 -3.78 7.62 12.92
CA GLU A 145 -3.41 6.75 14.05
C GLU A 145 -2.22 5.85 13.76
N THR A 146 -1.31 6.21 12.85
CA THR A 146 -0.10 5.40 12.70
C THR A 146 0.65 5.44 14.03
N GLN A 147 0.51 4.39 14.82
CA GLN A 147 1.35 4.16 15.99
C GLN A 147 2.79 4.17 15.50
N ILE A 148 3.48 5.27 15.78
CA ILE A 148 4.94 5.27 15.72
C ILE A 148 5.34 4.06 16.54
N ASP A 149 6.01 3.09 15.90
CA ASP A 149 6.49 1.88 16.58
C ASP A 149 7.07 2.30 17.94
N ALA A 150 6.57 1.71 19.01
CA ALA A 150 6.93 2.06 20.37
C ALA A 150 8.47 2.06 20.56
N LYS A 151 9.17 1.17 19.83
CA LYS A 151 10.63 1.12 19.79
C LYS A 151 11.23 2.39 19.19
N THR A 152 10.71 2.87 18.06
CA THR A 152 11.18 4.12 17.41
C THR A 152 10.93 5.33 18.31
N ARG A 153 9.75 5.44 18.91
CA ARG A 153 9.44 6.52 19.87
C ARG A 153 10.40 6.52 21.07
N LEU A 154 10.68 5.35 21.61
CA LEU A 154 11.60 5.21 22.74
C LEU A 154 13.03 5.57 22.34
N GLN A 155 13.47 5.20 21.14
CA GLN A 155 14.80 5.56 20.63
C GLN A 155 14.94 7.08 20.43
N GLU A 156 13.93 7.72 19.81
CA GLU A 156 13.91 9.18 19.62
C GLU A 156 13.91 9.93 20.96
N TYR A 157 13.05 9.49 21.90
CA TYR A 157 13.02 10.04 23.25
C TYR A 157 14.38 9.90 23.96
N SER A 158 14.98 8.70 23.94
CA SER A 158 16.26 8.45 24.57
C SER A 158 17.40 9.26 23.98
N LEU A 159 17.43 9.42 22.65
CA LEU A 159 18.42 10.29 21.99
C LEU A 159 18.21 11.76 22.33
N LYS A 160 16.97 12.23 22.37
CA LYS A 160 16.65 13.62 22.70
C LYS A 160 17.05 13.97 24.11
N GLU A 161 16.61 13.18 25.11
CA GLU A 161 16.78 13.46 26.53
C GLU A 161 18.14 13.05 27.08
N PHE A 162 18.63 11.89 26.67
CA PHE A 162 19.82 11.27 27.26
C PHE A 162 21.04 11.20 26.35
N LYS A 163 20.88 11.56 25.05
CA LYS A 163 21.93 11.47 24.02
C LYS A 163 22.51 10.05 23.83
N VAL A 164 21.75 9.03 24.21
CA VAL A 164 22.12 7.61 24.07
C VAL A 164 20.93 6.80 23.56
N LEU A 165 21.20 5.70 22.87
CA LEU A 165 20.16 4.76 22.44
C LEU A 165 19.76 3.81 23.59
N PRO A 166 18.50 3.35 23.64
CA PRO A 166 18.07 2.28 24.54
C PRO A 166 18.81 0.99 24.21
N VAL A 167 19.15 0.22 25.24
CA VAL A 167 19.73 -1.12 25.11
C VAL A 167 18.62 -2.15 25.25
N TYR A 168 18.50 -3.03 24.25
CA TYR A 168 17.51 -4.11 24.22
C TYR A 168 18.20 -5.45 24.48
N LYS A 169 17.64 -6.26 25.36
CA LYS A 169 18.12 -7.62 25.65
C LYS A 169 16.97 -8.60 25.48
N LEU A 170 17.15 -9.60 24.64
CA LEU A 170 16.21 -10.71 24.55
C LEU A 170 16.33 -11.56 25.82
N ILE A 171 15.22 -11.70 26.54
CA ILE A 171 15.15 -12.49 27.77
C ILE A 171 14.63 -13.89 27.48
N GLU A 172 13.59 -13.98 26.62
CA GLU A 172 12.95 -15.25 26.33
C GLU A 172 12.34 -15.22 24.93
N SER A 173 12.33 -16.36 24.24
CA SER A 173 11.60 -16.58 22.98
C SER A 173 10.74 -17.83 23.14
N LYS A 174 9.43 -17.67 22.90
CA LYS A 174 8.43 -18.76 22.99
C LYS A 174 7.59 -18.79 21.72
N GLY A 175 6.99 -19.95 21.46
CA GLY A 175 6.05 -20.15 20.34
C GLY A 175 6.67 -20.84 19.13
N PRO A 176 5.84 -21.17 18.13
CA PRO A 176 6.29 -21.86 16.92
C PRO A 176 7.13 -20.94 16.03
N ASN A 177 8.02 -21.52 15.22
CA ASN A 177 8.95 -20.78 14.35
C ASN A 177 8.27 -19.76 13.40
N HIS A 178 7.01 -19.99 13.03
CA HIS A 178 6.26 -19.09 12.15
C HIS A 178 5.49 -17.97 12.89
N LYS A 179 5.45 -18.01 14.25
CA LYS A 179 4.80 -16.99 15.09
C LYS A 179 5.49 -16.93 16.49
N PRO A 180 6.77 -16.54 16.55
CA PRO A 180 7.47 -16.45 17.83
C PRO A 180 6.96 -15.26 18.65
N THR A 181 6.91 -15.43 19.97
CA THR A 181 6.70 -14.36 20.94
C THR A 181 8.00 -14.11 21.66
N PHE A 182 8.44 -12.85 21.68
CA PHE A 182 9.70 -12.45 22.29
C PHE A 182 9.45 -11.64 23.56
N LYS A 183 10.12 -12.01 24.66
CA LYS A 183 10.18 -11.20 25.86
C LYS A 183 11.47 -10.40 25.84
N ILE A 184 11.36 -9.07 25.78
CA ILE A 184 12.49 -8.16 25.62
C ILE A 184 12.58 -7.26 26.84
N GLN A 185 13.77 -7.13 27.38
CA GLN A 185 14.13 -6.14 28.38
C GLN A 185 14.67 -4.90 27.67
N VAL A 186 14.22 -3.72 28.06
CA VAL A 186 14.75 -2.45 27.59
C VAL A 186 15.31 -1.63 28.74
N LYS A 187 16.44 -0.98 28.52
CA LYS A 187 17.11 -0.11 29.51
C LYS A 187 17.63 1.14 28.81
N ILE A 188 17.37 2.30 29.40
CA ILE A 188 17.95 3.57 29.01
C ILE A 188 18.95 3.98 30.09
N LYS A 189 20.23 4.11 29.72
CA LYS A 189 21.34 4.58 30.58
C LYS A 189 21.12 4.22 32.09
N ASN A 190 20.81 5.19 32.92
CA ASN A 190 20.69 5.03 34.38
C ASN A 190 19.26 4.75 34.88
N THR A 191 18.31 4.43 34.00
CA THR A 191 16.96 4.05 34.43
C THR A 191 16.86 2.59 34.86
N LYS A 192 15.79 2.23 35.60
CA LYS A 192 15.44 0.82 35.80
C LYS A 192 15.10 0.18 34.46
N ALA A 193 15.44 -1.11 34.35
CA ALA A 193 15.09 -1.88 33.17
C ALA A 193 13.61 -2.27 33.21
N GLU A 194 12.92 -2.15 32.09
CA GLU A 194 11.51 -2.51 31.92
C GLU A 194 11.39 -3.72 31.00
N LEU A 195 10.30 -4.49 31.17
CA LEU A 195 10.00 -5.68 30.38
C LEU A 195 8.83 -5.41 29.45
N GLY A 196 8.95 -5.83 28.15
CA GLY A 196 7.91 -5.79 27.14
C GLY A 196 7.73 -7.16 26.45
N HIS A 197 6.53 -7.38 25.91
CA HIS A 197 6.16 -8.58 25.16
C HIS A 197 5.76 -8.24 23.74
#